data_e4e88a8892d2dca71b80a3a2f509125d
#
_entry.id   e4e88a8892d2dca71b80a3a2f509125d
#
_cell.length_a   1.000
_cell.length_b   1.000
_cell.length_c   1.000
_cell.angle_alpha   90.00
_cell.angle_beta   90.00
_cell.angle_gamma   90.00
#
_symmetry.space_group_name_H-M   'P 1'
#
loop_
_entity.id
_entity.type
_entity.pdbx_description
1 polymer ?
#
loop_
_entity_poly.entity_id
_entity_poly.type
_entity_poly.pdbx_seq_one_letter_code
_entity_poly.pdbx_strand_id
1 'polypeptide(L)'
;MKTDPYLVDTLMRDLVAHSRSSAAFLVYLQLYRHTHGSGRESVAMSHQVLAELAGISKRSVQTAVAHLIARRLLRRRKSRPTAVPVYTVLTPWVRVR
;
A
#
# COMPACT_ATOMS: atom_id res chain seq x y z
N MET A 1 -8.15 2.29 14.52
CA MET A 1 -8.12 1.62 13.19
C MET A 1 -8.37 0.14 13.36
N LYS A 2 -9.34 -0.40 12.65
CA LYS A 2 -9.51 -1.85 12.59
C LYS A 2 -8.51 -2.41 11.59
N THR A 3 -7.71 -3.34 12.03
CA THR A 3 -6.68 -3.97 11.20
C THR A 3 -6.99 -5.45 11.08
N ASP A 4 -7.04 -5.93 9.83
CA ASP A 4 -7.18 -7.36 9.58
C ASP A 4 -5.95 -8.08 10.14
N PRO A 5 -6.11 -9.10 10.99
CA PRO A 5 -4.98 -9.84 11.54
C PRO A 5 -4.03 -10.39 10.49
N TYR A 6 -4.52 -10.66 9.26
CA TYR A 6 -3.70 -11.14 8.16
C TYR A 6 -2.51 -10.22 7.88
N LEU A 7 -2.70 -8.90 8.05
CA LEU A 7 -1.63 -7.93 7.80
C LEU A 7 -0.38 -8.22 8.62
N VAL A 8 -0.54 -8.51 9.90
CA VAL A 8 0.59 -8.77 10.79
C VAL A 8 0.97 -10.24 10.77
N ASP A 9 -0.01 -11.13 10.74
CA ASP A 9 0.25 -12.56 10.87
C ASP A 9 0.88 -13.18 9.62
N THR A 10 0.52 -12.68 8.44
CA THR A 10 0.93 -13.30 7.18
C THR A 10 1.60 -12.31 6.23
N LEU A 11 0.94 -11.19 5.92
CA LEU A 11 1.43 -10.28 4.88
C LEU A 11 2.75 -9.63 5.27
N MET A 12 2.91 -9.22 6.53
CA MET A 12 4.16 -8.62 7.00
C MET A 12 5.32 -9.58 6.79
N ARG A 13 5.17 -10.84 7.21
CA ARG A 13 6.21 -11.84 7.05
C ARG A 13 6.51 -12.10 5.58
N ASP A 14 5.48 -12.18 4.74
CA ASP A 14 5.64 -12.41 3.31
C ASP A 14 6.42 -11.28 2.64
N LEU A 15 6.03 -10.04 2.89
CA LEU A 15 6.70 -8.89 2.27
C LEU A 15 8.08 -8.63 2.84
N VAL A 16 8.26 -8.74 4.14
CA VAL A 16 9.53 -8.41 4.79
C VAL A 16 10.54 -9.55 4.63
N ALA A 17 10.14 -10.77 4.88
CA ALA A 17 11.07 -11.91 4.85
C ALA A 17 11.22 -12.52 3.46
N HIS A 18 10.11 -12.85 2.79
CA HIS A 18 10.16 -13.54 1.50
C HIS A 18 10.47 -12.60 0.35
N SER A 19 9.80 -11.46 0.29
CA SER A 19 10.07 -10.45 -0.75
C SER A 19 11.19 -9.49 -0.38
N ARG A 20 11.68 -9.54 0.85
CA ARG A 20 12.74 -8.67 1.37
C ARG A 20 12.44 -7.20 1.17
N SER A 21 11.19 -6.81 1.33
CA SER A 21 10.77 -5.43 1.13
C SER A 21 9.97 -4.91 2.32
N SER A 22 10.68 -4.49 3.37
CA SER A 22 10.06 -3.83 4.51
C SER A 22 9.38 -2.52 4.07
N ALA A 23 9.97 -1.82 3.10
CA ALA A 23 9.37 -0.59 2.56
C ALA A 23 8.00 -0.88 1.93
N ALA A 24 7.84 -2.00 1.22
CA ALA A 24 6.55 -2.37 0.64
C ALA A 24 5.49 -2.57 1.73
N PHE A 25 5.84 -3.23 2.82
CA PHE A 25 4.90 -3.42 3.93
C PHE A 25 4.53 -2.10 4.58
N LEU A 26 5.51 -1.21 4.80
CA LEU A 26 5.26 0.09 5.41
C LEU A 26 4.34 0.94 4.54
N VAL A 27 4.57 0.96 3.23
CA VAL A 27 3.72 1.70 2.29
C VAL A 27 2.32 1.10 2.26
N TYR A 28 2.20 -0.22 2.18
CA TYR A 28 0.90 -0.90 2.19
C TYR A 28 0.13 -0.56 3.46
N LEU A 29 0.78 -0.59 4.62
CA LEU A 29 0.15 -0.32 5.89
C LEU A 29 -0.38 1.12 5.97
N GLN A 30 0.40 2.10 5.48
CA GLN A 30 -0.06 3.49 5.44
C GLN A 30 -1.27 3.66 4.51
N LEU A 31 -1.22 3.06 3.33
CA LEU A 31 -2.36 3.13 2.41
C LEU A 31 -3.58 2.40 2.97
N TYR A 32 -3.38 1.27 3.62
CA TYR A 32 -4.46 0.54 4.29
C TYR A 32 -5.12 1.41 5.37
N ARG A 33 -4.31 2.11 6.16
CA ARG A 33 -4.79 3.02 7.21
C ARG A 33 -5.71 4.09 6.62
N HIS A 34 -5.36 4.65 5.46
CA HIS A 34 -6.10 5.74 4.83
C HIS A 34 -7.20 5.27 3.89
N THR A 35 -7.37 3.98 3.71
CA THR A 35 -8.45 3.37 2.93
C THR A 35 -9.33 2.53 3.82
N HIS A 36 -9.05 1.23 3.94
CA HIS A 36 -9.88 0.31 4.75
C HIS A 36 -9.96 0.71 6.22
N GLY A 37 -8.89 1.22 6.79
CA GLY A 37 -8.87 1.72 8.16
C GLY A 37 -9.73 2.96 8.39
N SER A 38 -10.16 3.63 7.31
CA SER A 38 -11.01 4.83 7.35
C SER A 38 -12.34 4.62 6.64
N GLY A 39 -12.70 3.38 6.31
CA GLY A 39 -13.95 3.05 5.64
C GLY A 39 -13.98 3.41 4.16
N ARG A 40 -12.82 3.50 3.52
CA ARG A 40 -12.69 3.82 2.10
C ARG A 40 -11.95 2.71 1.38
N GLU A 41 -12.14 2.60 0.06
CA GLU A 41 -11.39 1.66 -0.77
C GLU A 41 -10.18 2.30 -1.43
N SER A 42 -10.22 3.61 -1.68
CA SER A 42 -9.19 4.33 -2.43
C SER A 42 -8.82 5.63 -1.76
N VAL A 43 -7.61 6.09 -2.03
CA VAL A 43 -7.10 7.37 -1.53
C VAL A 43 -6.16 8.00 -2.57
N ALA A 44 -6.27 9.32 -2.73
CA ALA A 44 -5.33 10.09 -3.54
C ALA A 44 -4.16 10.50 -2.64
N MET A 45 -2.94 10.12 -3.04
CA MET A 45 -1.77 10.40 -2.21
C MET A 45 -0.51 10.43 -3.08
N SER A 46 0.30 11.49 -2.92
CA SER A 46 1.57 11.61 -3.65
C SER A 46 2.64 10.73 -3.02
N HIS A 47 3.70 10.44 -3.79
CA HIS A 47 4.87 9.74 -3.26
C HIS A 47 5.53 10.53 -2.13
N GLN A 48 5.53 11.86 -2.22
CA GLN A 48 6.07 12.74 -1.19
C GLN A 48 5.36 12.50 0.15
N VAL A 49 4.03 12.52 0.13
CA VAL A 49 3.24 12.32 1.35
C VAL A 49 3.43 10.91 1.89
N LEU A 50 3.44 9.90 1.01
CA LEU A 50 3.70 8.52 1.45
C LEU A 50 5.08 8.39 2.09
N ALA A 51 6.09 9.03 1.52
CA ALA A 51 7.45 9.01 2.08
C ALA A 51 7.47 9.60 3.48
N GLU A 52 6.79 10.72 3.68
CA GLU A 52 6.70 11.37 4.99
C GLU A 52 5.97 10.49 6.00
N LEU A 53 4.84 9.91 5.61
CA LEU A 53 4.04 9.08 6.51
C LEU A 53 4.73 7.77 6.87
N ALA A 54 5.41 7.15 5.93
CA ALA A 54 6.08 5.87 6.15
C ALA A 54 7.50 6.03 6.73
N GLY A 55 8.06 7.24 6.71
CA GLY A 55 9.40 7.49 7.22
C GLY A 55 10.50 6.92 6.35
N ILE A 56 10.29 6.86 5.04
CA ILE A 56 11.26 6.34 4.08
C ILE A 56 11.47 7.35 2.95
N SER A 57 12.47 7.11 2.09
CA SER A 57 12.75 7.99 0.97
C SER A 57 11.67 7.89 -0.11
N LYS A 58 11.55 8.94 -0.89
CA LYS A 58 10.64 8.96 -2.03
C LYS A 58 10.97 7.85 -3.03
N ARG A 59 12.25 7.58 -3.25
CA ARG A 59 12.70 6.49 -4.11
C ARG A 59 12.26 5.13 -3.58
N SER A 60 12.37 4.92 -2.28
CA SER A 60 11.89 3.69 -1.64
C SER A 60 10.39 3.53 -1.80
N VAL A 61 9.63 4.62 -1.73
CA VAL A 61 8.18 4.58 -1.99
C VAL A 61 7.91 4.14 -3.43
N GLN A 62 8.62 4.71 -4.41
CA GLN A 62 8.43 4.33 -5.81
C GLN A 62 8.68 2.85 -6.04
N THR A 63 9.76 2.31 -5.49
CA THR A 63 10.09 0.89 -5.59
C THR A 63 9.03 0.03 -4.88
N ALA A 64 8.63 0.44 -3.68
CA ALA A 64 7.62 -0.27 -2.90
C ALA A 64 6.27 -0.32 -3.62
N VAL A 65 5.83 0.81 -4.19
CA VAL A 65 4.57 0.88 -4.94
C VAL A 65 4.61 -0.06 -6.14
N ALA A 66 5.70 -0.04 -6.91
CA ALA A 66 5.85 -0.93 -8.07
C ALA A 66 5.78 -2.40 -7.65
N HIS A 67 6.42 -2.75 -6.54
CA HIS A 67 6.41 -4.10 -6.00
C HIS A 67 5.00 -4.53 -5.59
N LEU A 68 4.28 -3.65 -4.89
CA LEU A 68 2.91 -3.92 -4.45
C LEU A 68 1.95 -4.10 -5.62
N ILE A 69 2.12 -3.30 -6.68
CA ILE A 69 1.30 -3.45 -7.89
C ILE A 69 1.59 -4.79 -8.55
N ALA A 70 2.85 -5.17 -8.67
CA ALA A 70 3.25 -6.46 -9.25
C ALA A 70 2.70 -7.65 -8.44
N ARG A 71 2.62 -7.51 -7.12
CA ARG A 71 2.05 -8.53 -6.22
C ARG A 71 0.52 -8.48 -6.14
N ARG A 72 -0.13 -7.59 -6.90
CA ARG A 72 -1.58 -7.41 -6.91
C ARG A 72 -2.16 -7.07 -5.54
N LEU A 73 -1.40 -6.31 -4.77
CA LEU A 73 -1.83 -5.79 -3.48
C LEU A 73 -2.27 -4.33 -3.57
N LEU A 74 -1.98 -3.69 -4.69
CA LEU A 74 -2.26 -2.28 -4.90
C LEU A 74 -2.62 -2.04 -6.35
N ARG A 75 -3.58 -1.15 -6.59
CA ARG A 75 -3.93 -0.63 -7.91
C ARG A 75 -3.73 0.88 -7.90
N ARG A 76 -3.11 1.40 -8.95
CA ARG A 76 -2.87 2.83 -9.10
C ARG A 76 -3.56 3.35 -10.35
N ARG A 77 -4.18 4.51 -10.23
CA ARG A 77 -4.80 5.19 -11.34
C ARG A 77 -4.45 6.68 -11.31
N LYS A 78 -4.14 7.26 -12.47
CA LYS A 78 -3.94 8.69 -12.65
C LYS A 78 -4.87 9.18 -13.75
N SER A 79 -5.48 10.35 -13.54
CA SER A 79 -6.30 10.99 -14.57
C SER A 79 -5.43 11.59 -15.68
N ARG A 80 -4.18 11.96 -15.36
CA ARG A 80 -3.18 12.49 -16.30
C ARG A 80 -1.79 12.28 -15.69
N PRO A 81 -0.71 12.38 -16.51
CA PRO A 81 0.65 12.10 -16.01
C PRO A 81 1.09 12.93 -14.80
N THR A 82 0.63 14.20 -14.72
CA THR A 82 0.99 15.11 -13.64
C THR A 82 0.03 15.07 -12.46
N ALA A 83 -1.05 14.29 -12.55
CA ALA A 83 -2.04 14.20 -11.49
C ALA A 83 -1.52 13.40 -10.31
N VAL A 84 -2.05 13.71 -9.12
CA VAL A 84 -1.80 12.88 -7.92
C VAL A 84 -2.43 11.50 -8.15
N PRO A 85 -1.68 10.42 -7.95
CA PRO A 85 -2.22 9.09 -8.17
C PRO A 85 -3.27 8.72 -7.13
N VAL A 86 -4.28 7.96 -7.57
CA VAL A 86 -5.29 7.37 -6.69
C VAL A 86 -4.94 5.91 -6.50
N TYR A 87 -4.77 5.49 -5.26
CA TYR A 87 -4.44 4.11 -4.92
C TYR A 87 -5.66 3.40 -4.38
N THR A 88 -5.91 2.21 -4.89
CA THR A 88 -6.90 1.27 -4.37
C THR A 88 -6.14 0.13 -3.70
N VAL A 89 -6.38 -0.06 -2.41
CA VAL A 89 -5.73 -1.11 -1.64
C VAL A 89 -6.52 -2.41 -1.81
N LEU A 90 -5.85 -3.42 -2.34
CA LEU A 90 -6.46 -4.71 -2.60
C LEU A 90 -6.21 -5.65 -1.42
N THR A 91 -7.22 -6.44 -1.11
CA THR A 91 -7.16 -7.43 -0.03
C THR A 91 -7.52 -8.79 -0.58
N PRO A 92 -6.61 -9.40 -1.39
CA PRO A 92 -6.93 -10.62 -2.14
C PRO A 92 -7.24 -11.83 -1.27
N TRP A 93 -6.87 -11.79 0.01
CA TRP A 93 -7.19 -12.86 0.96
C TRP A 93 -8.63 -12.79 1.46
N VAL A 94 -9.33 -11.67 1.25
CA VAL A 94 -10.72 -11.52 1.65
C VAL A 94 -11.60 -12.01 0.52
N ARG A 95 -12.46 -12.98 0.80
CA ARG A 95 -13.41 -13.47 -0.20
C ARG A 95 -14.60 -12.54 -0.28
N VAL A 96 -14.92 -12.13 -1.50
CA VAL A 96 -16.13 -11.37 -1.79
C VAL A 96 -17.21 -12.35 -2.22
N ARG A 97 -18.36 -12.24 -1.60
CA ARG A 97 -19.52 -13.09 -1.96
C ARG A 97 -20.48 -12.31 -2.84
#